data_e9b97345a97952c297930e7399f4efed
#
_entry.id   e9b97345a97952c297930e7399f4efed
#
_cell.length_a   1.000
_cell.length_b   1.000
_cell.length_c   1.000
_cell.angle_alpha   90.00
_cell.angle_beta   90.00
_cell.angle_gamma   90.00
#
_symmetry.space_group_name_H-M   'P 1'
#
loop_
_entity.id
_entity.type
_entity.pdbx_description
1 polymer ?
#
loop_
_entity_poly.entity_id
_entity_poly.type
_entity_poly.pdbx_seq_one_letter_code
_entity_poly.pdbx_strand_id
1 'polypeptide(L)'
;MSELAEIYRIYFDDVYRYLLALSHDAQLAEELTSETFCRAMRALPGFRGACDIRVWLCQIAKNCFYTEQKRMGRIELLDDGKKIG
;
A
#
# COMPACT_ATOMS: atom_id res chain seq x y z
N MET A 1 -3.65 -1.01 -24.39
CA MET A 1 -3.10 -0.50 -23.19
C MET A 1 -3.76 -1.08 -21.99
N SER A 2 -3.02 -1.32 -21.01
CA SER A 2 -3.54 -1.98 -19.84
C SER A 2 -4.28 -0.98 -18.94
N GLU A 3 -5.36 -1.43 -18.36
CA GLU A 3 -6.09 -0.64 -17.37
C GLU A 3 -5.17 -0.24 -16.24
N LEU A 4 -4.29 -1.13 -15.87
CA LEU A 4 -3.40 -0.85 -14.76
C LEU A 4 -2.44 0.29 -15.07
N ALA A 5 -2.02 0.42 -16.32
CA ALA A 5 -1.15 1.53 -16.71
C ALA A 5 -1.86 2.86 -16.50
N GLU A 6 -3.15 2.90 -16.80
CA GLU A 6 -3.93 4.09 -16.57
C GLU A 6 -4.09 4.37 -15.08
N ILE A 7 -4.40 3.34 -14.33
CA ILE A 7 -4.58 3.46 -12.89
C ILE A 7 -3.27 3.93 -12.25
N TYR A 8 -2.16 3.37 -12.68
CA TYR A 8 -0.85 3.77 -12.17
C TYR A 8 -0.63 5.26 -12.40
N ARG A 9 -0.85 5.71 -13.63
CA ARG A 9 -0.61 7.09 -13.98
C ARG A 9 -1.50 8.05 -13.21
N ILE A 10 -2.75 7.67 -13.05
CA ILE A 10 -3.71 8.55 -12.40
C ILE A 10 -3.52 8.61 -10.89
N TYR A 11 -3.25 7.47 -10.29
CA TYR A 11 -3.29 7.37 -8.83
C TYR A 11 -1.93 7.28 -8.17
N PHE A 12 -0.85 7.31 -8.94
CA PHE A 12 0.48 7.18 -8.36
C PHE A 12 0.72 8.22 -7.26
N ASP A 13 0.42 9.48 -7.57
CA ASP A 13 0.66 10.54 -6.60
C ASP A 13 -0.15 10.36 -5.33
N ASP A 14 -1.40 9.95 -5.48
CA ASP A 14 -2.25 9.77 -4.31
C ASP A 14 -1.68 8.68 -3.40
N VAL A 15 -1.27 7.57 -3.98
CA VAL A 15 -0.73 6.48 -3.19
C VAL A 15 0.61 6.88 -2.58
N TYR A 16 1.43 7.55 -3.35
CA TYR A 16 2.73 8.00 -2.85
C TYR A 16 2.57 8.94 -1.66
N ARG A 17 1.66 9.90 -1.77
CA ARG A 17 1.44 10.85 -0.68
C ARG A 17 0.93 10.16 0.56
N TYR A 18 0.03 9.19 0.36
CA TYR A 18 -0.48 8.43 1.47
C TYR A 18 0.64 7.69 2.20
N LEU A 19 1.49 7.04 1.44
CA LEU A 19 2.61 6.29 2.01
C LEU A 19 3.65 7.21 2.62
N LEU A 20 3.84 8.38 2.02
CA LEU A 20 4.77 9.34 2.59
C LEU A 20 4.28 9.84 3.94
N ALA A 21 2.97 10.04 4.07
CA ALA A 21 2.39 10.46 5.33
C ALA A 21 2.55 9.39 6.39
N LEU A 22 2.49 8.13 5.99
CA LEU A 22 2.66 7.04 6.94
C LEU A 22 4.11 6.83 7.35
N SER A 23 5.01 6.88 6.38
CA SER A 23 6.39 6.48 6.60
C SER A 23 7.31 7.64 6.95
N HIS A 24 6.96 8.84 6.52
CA HIS A 24 7.83 10.01 6.69
C HIS A 24 9.19 9.78 6.04
N ASP A 25 9.23 8.99 4.99
CA ASP A 25 10.45 8.59 4.33
C ASP A 25 10.17 8.49 2.84
N ALA A 26 10.72 9.45 2.08
CA ALA A 26 10.40 9.55 0.65
C ALA A 26 10.85 8.31 -0.11
N GLN A 27 12.01 7.79 0.21
CA GLN A 27 12.52 6.63 -0.49
C GLN A 27 11.66 5.40 -0.21
N LEU A 28 11.31 5.20 1.04
CA LEU A 28 10.46 4.07 1.40
C LEU A 28 9.08 4.23 0.77
N ALA A 29 8.54 5.45 0.78
CA ALA A 29 7.24 5.68 0.17
C ALA A 29 7.26 5.33 -1.31
N GLU A 30 8.35 5.66 -1.99
CA GLU A 30 8.47 5.36 -3.40
C GLU A 30 8.52 3.85 -3.64
N GLU A 31 9.30 3.16 -2.84
CA GLU A 31 9.40 1.72 -2.96
C GLU A 31 8.06 1.03 -2.69
N LEU A 32 7.38 1.49 -1.66
CA LEU A 32 6.11 0.91 -1.30
C LEU A 32 5.02 1.24 -2.31
N THR A 33 5.11 2.40 -2.95
CA THR A 33 4.17 2.73 -4.00
C THR A 33 4.30 1.74 -5.16
N SER A 34 5.53 1.45 -5.55
CA SER A 34 5.76 0.45 -6.61
C SER A 34 5.24 -0.91 -6.20
N GLU A 35 5.49 -1.31 -4.96
CA GLU A 35 5.00 -2.59 -4.48
C GLU A 35 3.48 -2.62 -4.47
N THR A 36 2.86 -1.51 -4.09
CA THR A 36 1.41 -1.41 -4.07
C THR A 36 0.83 -1.71 -5.44
N PHE A 37 1.40 -1.11 -6.47
CA PHE A 37 0.87 -1.32 -7.82
C PHE A 37 1.19 -2.70 -8.36
N CYS A 38 2.29 -3.31 -7.92
CA CYS A 38 2.56 -4.70 -8.27
C CYS A 38 1.50 -5.61 -7.68
N ARG A 39 1.14 -5.38 -6.43
CA ARG A 39 0.09 -6.17 -5.80
C ARG A 39 -1.27 -5.90 -6.42
N ALA A 40 -1.51 -4.64 -6.77
CA ALA A 40 -2.76 -4.29 -7.42
C ALA A 40 -2.91 -5.02 -8.75
N MET A 41 -1.81 -5.15 -9.47
CA MET A 41 -1.86 -5.86 -10.75
C MET A 41 -2.32 -7.30 -10.58
N ARG A 42 -1.82 -7.95 -9.55
CA ARG A 42 -2.22 -9.33 -9.29
C ARG A 42 -3.64 -9.43 -8.80
N ALA A 43 -4.09 -8.45 -8.05
CA ALA A 43 -5.41 -8.49 -7.44
C ALA A 43 -6.50 -7.89 -8.30
N LEU A 44 -6.13 -7.18 -9.34
CA LEU A 44 -7.10 -6.46 -10.16
C LEU A 44 -8.22 -7.34 -10.72
N PRO A 45 -7.92 -8.55 -11.21
CA PRO A 45 -9.01 -9.38 -11.73
C PRO A 45 -10.09 -9.67 -10.70
N GLY A 46 -9.76 -9.62 -9.41
CA GLY A 46 -10.74 -9.84 -8.36
C GLY A 46 -11.44 -8.60 -7.88
N PHE A 47 -11.03 -7.45 -8.38
CA PHE A 47 -11.65 -6.20 -7.97
C PHE A 47 -13.00 -6.07 -8.66
N ARG A 48 -14.05 -5.90 -7.86
CA ARG A 48 -15.39 -5.88 -8.39
C ARG A 48 -16.03 -4.52 -8.36
N GLY A 49 -15.26 -3.49 -8.07
CA GLY A 49 -15.83 -2.16 -8.00
C GLY A 49 -16.67 -1.94 -6.75
N ALA A 50 -16.47 -2.77 -5.74
CA ALA A 50 -17.23 -2.64 -4.51
C ALA A 50 -16.87 -1.36 -3.76
N CYS A 51 -15.72 -0.78 -4.05
CA CYS A 51 -15.32 0.47 -3.43
C CYS A 51 -14.58 1.31 -4.44
N ASP A 52 -14.33 2.56 -4.06
CA ASP A 52 -13.54 3.45 -4.88
C ASP A 52 -12.17 2.85 -5.09
N ILE A 53 -11.67 2.92 -6.32
CA ILE A 53 -10.38 2.34 -6.61
C ILE A 53 -9.25 2.98 -5.81
N ARG A 54 -9.39 4.26 -5.50
CA ARG A 54 -8.39 4.94 -4.68
C ARG A 54 -8.35 4.33 -3.28
N VAL A 55 -9.52 4.06 -2.72
CA VAL A 55 -9.59 3.43 -1.41
C VAL A 55 -8.99 2.04 -1.46
N TRP A 56 -9.28 1.30 -2.51
CA TRP A 56 -8.74 -0.03 -2.69
C TRP A 56 -7.23 -0.02 -2.76
N LEU A 57 -6.68 0.92 -3.54
CA LEU A 57 -5.23 1.05 -3.65
C LEU A 57 -4.60 1.45 -2.32
N CYS A 58 -5.23 2.35 -1.59
CA CYS A 58 -4.69 2.76 -0.30
C CYS A 58 -4.73 1.64 0.71
N GLN A 59 -5.70 0.75 0.63
CA GLN A 59 -5.71 -0.40 1.50
C GLN A 59 -4.54 -1.33 1.21
N ILE A 60 -4.25 -1.52 -0.06
CA ILE A 60 -3.09 -2.32 -0.44
C ILE A 60 -1.82 -1.64 0.05
N ALA A 61 -1.75 -0.33 -0.12
CA ALA A 61 -0.58 0.43 0.31
C ALA A 61 -0.38 0.33 1.81
N LYS A 62 -1.46 0.42 2.56
CA LYS A 62 -1.37 0.32 4.01
C LYS A 62 -0.83 -1.05 4.41
N ASN A 63 -1.32 -2.09 3.76
CA ASN A 63 -0.84 -3.43 4.05
C ASN A 63 0.64 -3.57 3.71
N CYS A 64 1.07 -2.97 2.61
CA CYS A 64 2.48 -2.99 2.25
C CYS A 64 3.32 -2.31 3.32
N PHE A 65 2.83 -1.17 3.80
CA PHE A 65 3.55 -0.42 4.82
C PHE A 65 3.69 -1.23 6.11
N TYR A 66 2.59 -1.82 6.56
CA TYR A 66 2.64 -2.58 7.80
C TYR A 66 3.47 -3.84 7.66
N THR A 67 3.41 -4.48 6.51
CA THR A 67 4.26 -5.64 6.27
C THR A 67 5.73 -5.25 6.35
N GLU A 68 6.08 -4.12 5.77
CA GLU A 68 7.46 -3.65 5.80
C GLU A 68 7.89 -3.29 7.22
N GLN A 69 7.02 -2.64 7.98
CA GLN A 69 7.34 -2.29 9.35
C GLN A 69 7.53 -3.53 10.20
N LYS A 70 6.72 -4.52 9.97
CA LYS A 70 6.83 -5.77 10.69
C LYS A 70 8.15 -6.48 10.36
N ARG A 71 8.50 -6.46 9.08
CA ARG A 71 9.75 -7.07 8.64
C ARG A 71 10.94 -6.38 9.29
N MET A 72 10.82 -5.07 9.52
CA MET A 72 11.89 -4.31 10.15
C MET A 72 11.85 -4.40 11.67
N GLY A 73 10.86 -5.06 12.22
CA GLY A 73 10.79 -5.27 13.65
C GLY A 73 10.16 -4.14 14.45
N ARG A 74 9.70 -3.10 13.77
CA ARG A 74 9.19 -1.94 14.49
C ARG A 74 7.82 -2.16 15.06
N ILE A 75 6.90 -2.62 14.23
CA ILE A 75 5.52 -2.81 14.65
C ILE A 75 5.39 -4.10 15.45
N GLU A 76 6.32 -4.98 15.26
CA GLU A 76 6.30 -6.26 15.93
C GLU A 76 6.20 -6.10 17.43
N LEU A 77 6.91 -5.12 17.97
CA LEU A 77 6.84 -4.88 19.40
C LEU A 77 5.45 -4.47 19.84
N LEU A 78 4.81 -3.62 19.04
CA LEU A 78 3.47 -3.19 19.36
C LEU A 78 2.48 -4.33 19.19
N ASP A 79 2.68 -5.11 18.16
CA ASP A 79 1.80 -6.25 17.93
C ASP A 79 1.86 -7.24 19.06
N ASP A 80 3.05 -7.50 19.54
CA ASP A 80 3.20 -8.41 20.67
C ASP A 80 2.39 -7.96 21.85
N GLY A 81 2.46 -6.69 22.14
CA GLY A 81 1.69 -6.14 23.24
C GLY A 81 0.21 -6.32 23.04
N LYS A 82 -0.23 -6.10 21.81
CA LYS A 82 -1.65 -6.23 21.53
C LYS A 82 -2.12 -7.67 21.59
N LYS A 83 -1.32 -8.55 21.03
CA LYS A 83 -1.72 -9.95 21.00
C LYS A 83 -1.82 -10.51 22.39
N ILE A 84 -0.88 -10.16 23.20
CA ILE A 84 -0.86 -10.64 24.56
C ILE A 84 -1.97 -10.01 25.35
N GLY A 85 -2.22 -8.75 25.10
CA GLY A 85 -3.23 -8.03 25.83
C GLY A 85 -4.64 -8.40 25.43
#